data_8c82f250deed431d610c8cfd9c6a724b
#
_entry.id   8c82f250deed431d610c8cfd9c6a724b
#
_cell.length_a   1.000
_cell.length_b   1.000
_cell.length_c   1.000
_cell.angle_alpha   90.00
_cell.angle_beta   90.00
_cell.angle_gamma   90.00
#
_symmetry.space_group_name_H-M   'P 1'
#
loop_
_entity.id
_entity.type
_entity.pdbx_description
1 polymer ?
#
loop_
_entity_poly.entity_id
_entity_poly.type
_entity_poly.pdbx_seq_one_letter_code
_entity_poly.pdbx_strand_id
1 'polypeptide(L)'
;MRRNPRYQTTPILYVTALVNEAPRAIHKTNCYDYLVKPYSQQDLIESVSKLLNLSLIREEPIELTDRDGVLARIRPDNILYIKSELRNMHVHTTTGLFISTGTRLSVFADSLPSYFARCHKSFIVNLHHVDTYDKVTAMVSLDTPDYQWIPVGRKYATEFGHRLKASTTAHKHVEQA
;
A
#
# COMPACT_ATOMS: atom_id res chain seq x y z
N MET A 1 -15.83 6.76 12.28
CA MET A 1 -14.56 6.13 12.68
C MET A 1 -13.46 6.39 11.65
N ARG A 2 -13.62 6.07 10.37
CA ARG A 2 -12.62 6.28 9.30
C ARG A 2 -12.29 7.75 8.96
N ARG A 3 -13.06 8.73 9.45
CA ARG A 3 -12.72 10.16 9.29
C ARG A 3 -11.52 10.62 10.12
N ASN A 4 -11.08 9.82 11.09
CA ASN A 4 -9.88 10.10 11.86
C ASN A 4 -8.69 9.41 11.18
N PRO A 5 -7.62 10.13 10.77
CA PRO A 5 -6.44 9.56 10.11
C PRO A 5 -5.82 8.38 10.86
N ARG A 6 -5.91 8.40 12.19
CA ARG A 6 -5.37 7.35 13.07
C ARG A 6 -6.02 5.97 12.87
N TYR A 7 -7.25 5.92 12.34
CA TYR A 7 -8.01 4.67 12.15
C TYR A 7 -8.26 4.32 10.68
N GLN A 8 -7.62 5.01 9.73
CA GLN A 8 -7.83 4.75 8.30
C GLN A 8 -7.37 3.35 7.89
N THR A 9 -6.26 2.88 8.45
CA THR A 9 -5.67 1.56 8.17
C THR A 9 -5.93 0.52 9.26
N THR A 10 -6.72 0.86 10.30
CA THR A 10 -7.03 -0.10 11.37
C THR A 10 -7.98 -1.18 10.83
N PRO A 11 -7.60 -2.46 10.87
CA PRO A 11 -8.50 -3.53 10.47
C PRO A 11 -9.72 -3.58 11.40
N ILE A 12 -10.90 -3.76 10.82
CA ILE A 12 -12.18 -3.77 11.55
C ILE A 12 -12.87 -5.09 11.30
N LEU A 13 -13.20 -5.79 12.38
CA LEU A 13 -14.09 -6.94 12.36
C LEU A 13 -15.50 -6.49 12.73
N TYR A 14 -16.47 -6.77 11.88
CA TYR A 14 -17.89 -6.56 12.20
C TYR A 14 -18.52 -7.81 12.78
N VAL A 15 -19.30 -7.64 13.84
CA VAL A 15 -20.13 -8.71 14.41
C VAL A 15 -21.58 -8.28 14.27
N THR A 16 -22.39 -9.02 13.49
CA THR A 16 -23.76 -8.63 13.14
C THR A 16 -24.74 -9.80 13.19
N ALA A 17 -26.01 -9.51 13.43
CA ALA A 17 -27.11 -10.46 13.26
C ALA A 17 -27.73 -10.40 11.84
N LEU A 18 -27.34 -9.43 11.00
CA LEU A 18 -27.94 -9.16 9.70
C LEU A 18 -27.12 -9.82 8.59
N VAL A 19 -27.59 -10.96 8.09
CA VAL A 19 -26.92 -11.74 7.04
C VAL A 19 -26.87 -10.99 5.71
N ASN A 20 -27.93 -10.23 5.38
CA ASN A 20 -28.06 -9.58 4.07
C ASN A 20 -27.35 -8.24 3.92
N GLU A 21 -26.80 -7.68 5.00
CA GLU A 21 -26.09 -6.40 4.96
C GLU A 21 -24.57 -6.53 4.96
N ALA A 22 -24.05 -7.74 5.14
CA ALA A 22 -22.62 -8.04 5.14
C ALA A 22 -21.88 -7.50 3.89
N PRO A 23 -22.35 -7.71 2.65
CA PRO A 23 -21.70 -7.17 1.44
C PRO A 23 -21.68 -5.64 1.41
N ARG A 24 -22.73 -4.97 1.92
CA ARG A 24 -22.81 -3.51 1.98
C ARG A 24 -21.89 -2.90 3.04
N ALA A 25 -21.69 -3.59 4.14
CA ALA A 25 -20.77 -3.16 5.18
C ALA A 25 -19.31 -3.22 4.70
N ILE A 26 -18.95 -4.24 3.94
CA ILE A 26 -17.62 -4.40 3.35
C ILE A 26 -17.31 -3.21 2.42
N HIS A 27 -18.20 -2.92 1.47
CA HIS A 27 -18.00 -1.84 0.50
C HIS A 27 -17.97 -0.43 1.10
N LYS A 28 -18.79 -0.17 2.15
CA LYS A 28 -18.88 1.18 2.75
C LYS A 28 -17.82 1.49 3.77
N THR A 29 -17.27 0.49 4.44
CA THR A 29 -16.44 0.71 5.63
C THR A 29 -15.03 0.14 5.51
N ASN A 30 -14.73 -0.53 4.39
CA ASN A 30 -13.44 -1.19 4.20
C ASN A 30 -13.13 -2.08 5.42
N CYS A 31 -14.13 -2.87 5.85
CA CYS A 31 -13.95 -3.81 6.94
C CYS A 31 -13.10 -4.99 6.45
N TYR A 32 -12.32 -5.56 7.35
CA TYR A 32 -11.45 -6.66 7.03
C TYR A 32 -12.21 -8.00 6.98
N ASP A 33 -13.10 -8.20 7.97
CA ASP A 33 -13.89 -9.42 8.07
C ASP A 33 -15.19 -9.15 8.82
N TYR A 34 -16.16 -10.06 8.73
CA TYR A 34 -17.41 -9.96 9.48
C TYR A 34 -17.82 -11.33 10.01
N LEU A 35 -18.42 -11.36 11.20
CA LEU A 35 -19.03 -12.51 11.82
C LEU A 35 -20.53 -12.35 11.94
N VAL A 36 -21.29 -13.33 11.45
CA VAL A 36 -22.75 -13.36 11.57
C VAL A 36 -23.14 -14.14 12.80
N LYS A 37 -24.01 -13.57 13.64
CA LYS A 37 -24.58 -14.26 14.81
C LYS A 37 -25.67 -15.24 14.37
N PRO A 38 -25.71 -16.48 14.97
CA PRO A 38 -24.79 -17.03 15.96
C PRO A 38 -23.47 -17.52 15.31
N TYR A 39 -22.35 -17.31 15.97
CA TYR A 39 -21.03 -17.79 15.58
C TYR A 39 -20.42 -18.66 16.66
N SER A 40 -19.56 -19.60 16.27
CA SER A 40 -18.83 -20.43 17.22
C SER A 40 -17.60 -19.70 17.78
N GLN A 41 -17.08 -20.19 18.90
CA GLN A 41 -15.82 -19.70 19.44
C GLN A 41 -14.67 -19.88 18.43
N GLN A 42 -14.73 -20.94 17.62
CA GLN A 42 -13.73 -21.24 16.61
C GLN A 42 -13.73 -20.19 15.49
N ASP A 43 -14.92 -19.78 14.99
CA ASP A 43 -15.06 -18.75 13.97
C ASP A 43 -14.50 -17.40 14.45
N LEU A 44 -14.75 -17.06 15.72
CA LEU A 44 -14.22 -15.83 16.31
C LEU A 44 -12.69 -15.89 16.41
N ILE A 45 -12.13 -17.00 16.90
CA ILE A 45 -10.68 -17.18 17.01
C ILE A 45 -10.03 -17.09 15.65
N GLU A 46 -10.62 -17.71 14.62
CA GLU A 46 -10.08 -17.69 13.26
C GLU A 46 -10.08 -16.26 12.68
N SER A 47 -11.19 -15.54 12.74
CA SER A 47 -11.29 -14.15 12.26
C SER A 47 -10.36 -13.21 13.01
N VAL A 48 -10.26 -13.34 14.33
CA VAL A 48 -9.33 -12.51 15.14
C VAL A 48 -7.88 -12.87 14.83
N SER A 49 -7.55 -14.16 14.65
CA SER A 49 -6.19 -14.59 14.29
C SER A 49 -5.77 -14.06 12.92
N LYS A 50 -6.67 -14.07 11.93
CA LYS A 50 -6.44 -13.43 10.65
C LYS A 50 -6.15 -11.93 10.80
N LEU A 51 -6.94 -11.24 11.60
CA LEU A 51 -6.73 -9.81 11.90
C LEU A 51 -5.39 -9.54 12.59
N LEU A 52 -5.03 -10.35 13.57
CA LEU A 52 -3.77 -10.22 14.30
C LEU A 52 -2.57 -10.53 13.40
N ASN A 53 -2.64 -11.55 12.57
CA ASN A 53 -1.58 -11.88 11.63
C ASN A 53 -1.34 -10.75 10.64
N LEU A 54 -2.38 -10.07 10.15
CA LEU A 54 -2.23 -8.87 9.33
C LEU A 54 -1.61 -7.69 10.08
N SER A 55 -1.94 -7.54 11.37
CA SER A 55 -1.36 -6.49 12.20
C SER A 55 0.06 -6.82 12.67
N LEU A 56 0.43 -8.11 12.67
CA LEU A 56 1.78 -8.60 13.02
C LEU A 56 2.71 -8.66 11.80
N ILE A 57 2.19 -8.73 10.58
CA ILE A 57 2.94 -8.45 9.35
C ILE A 57 3.11 -6.93 9.22
N ARG A 58 3.51 -6.27 10.29
CA ARG A 58 4.03 -4.90 10.23
C ARG A 58 5.44 -5.02 9.67
N GLU A 59 5.55 -4.72 8.40
CA GLU A 59 6.87 -4.62 7.79
C GLU A 59 7.74 -3.67 8.60
N GLU A 60 8.99 -4.08 8.79
CA GLU A 60 9.97 -3.27 9.50
C GLU A 60 10.08 -1.89 8.86
N PRO A 61 10.12 -0.82 9.65
CA PRO A 61 10.32 0.50 9.11
C PRO A 61 11.64 0.59 8.35
N ILE A 62 11.61 1.24 7.21
CA ILE A 62 12.80 1.51 6.43
C ILE A 62 13.54 2.67 7.07
N GLU A 63 14.82 2.47 7.38
CA GLU A 63 15.69 3.49 7.92
C GLU A 63 16.37 4.26 6.78
N LEU A 64 16.21 5.57 6.79
CA LEU A 64 16.79 6.47 5.82
C LEU A 64 17.47 7.63 6.54
N THR A 65 18.62 8.05 6.01
CA THR A 65 19.35 9.20 6.52
C THR A 65 19.29 10.34 5.52
N ASP A 66 19.03 11.54 5.98
CA ASP A 66 19.09 12.74 5.16
C ASP A 66 20.53 13.31 5.07
N ARG A 67 20.69 14.44 4.37
CA ARG A 67 21.97 15.10 4.21
C ARG A 67 22.57 15.67 5.51
N ASP A 68 21.73 15.91 6.51
CA ASP A 68 22.10 16.49 7.80
C ASP A 68 22.39 15.40 8.84
N GLY A 69 22.31 14.12 8.44
CA GLY A 69 22.54 12.95 9.29
C GLY A 69 21.34 12.55 10.14
N VAL A 70 20.17 13.14 9.88
CA VAL A 70 18.94 12.78 10.61
C VAL A 70 18.43 11.44 10.13
N LEU A 71 18.29 10.49 11.04
CA LEU A 71 17.73 9.16 10.78
C LEU A 71 16.21 9.20 10.87
N ALA A 72 15.52 8.89 9.78
CA ALA A 72 14.08 8.70 9.75
C ALA A 72 13.74 7.22 9.63
N ARG A 73 12.71 6.79 10.35
CA ARG A 73 12.08 5.46 10.25
C ARG A 73 10.74 5.61 9.56
N ILE A 74 10.67 5.20 8.29
CA ILE A 74 9.50 5.35 7.45
C ILE A 74 8.86 3.98 7.25
N ARG A 75 7.58 3.85 7.58
CA ARG A 75 6.82 2.63 7.32
C ARG A 75 6.56 2.49 5.83
N PRO A 76 6.84 1.32 5.24
CA PRO A 76 6.60 1.08 3.82
C PRO A 76 5.19 1.41 3.36
N ASP A 77 4.16 1.07 4.17
CA ASP A 77 2.75 1.37 3.88
C ASP A 77 2.47 2.86 3.69
N ASN A 78 3.26 3.73 4.33
CA ASN A 78 3.11 5.18 4.20
C ASN A 78 3.82 5.75 2.96
N ILE A 79 4.66 4.96 2.28
CA ILE A 79 5.38 5.41 1.09
C ILE A 79 4.45 5.29 -0.12
N LEU A 80 4.22 6.39 -0.80
CA LEU A 80 3.44 6.48 -2.03
C LEU A 80 4.28 6.11 -3.24
N TYR A 81 5.40 6.81 -3.37
CA TYR A 81 6.39 6.57 -4.42
C TYR A 81 7.75 7.14 -4.03
N ILE A 82 8.77 6.72 -4.76
CA ILE A 82 10.14 7.15 -4.57
C ILE A 82 10.67 7.66 -5.90
N LYS A 83 11.24 8.87 -5.89
CA LYS A 83 11.83 9.53 -7.06
C LYS A 83 13.32 9.72 -6.84
N SER A 84 14.14 9.37 -7.82
CA SER A 84 15.55 9.77 -7.85
C SER A 84 15.71 11.05 -8.63
N GLU A 85 16.24 12.09 -8.01
CA GLU A 85 16.46 13.41 -8.60
C GLU A 85 17.74 14.04 -8.05
N LEU A 86 18.59 14.57 -8.93
CA LEU A 86 19.84 15.27 -8.57
C LEU A 86 20.71 14.50 -7.57
N ARG A 87 20.84 13.18 -7.75
CA ARG A 87 21.57 12.24 -6.86
C ARG A 87 20.93 12.02 -5.48
N ASN A 88 19.80 12.64 -5.21
CA ASN A 88 19.02 12.43 -3.99
C ASN A 88 17.87 11.46 -4.27
N MET A 89 17.41 10.81 -3.20
CA MET A 89 16.22 9.99 -3.22
C MET A 89 15.11 10.72 -2.47
N HIS A 90 14.07 11.09 -3.20
CA HIS A 90 12.88 11.75 -2.69
C HIS A 90 11.83 10.69 -2.38
N VAL A 91 11.56 10.46 -1.10
CA VAL A 91 10.55 9.51 -0.62
C VAL A 91 9.28 10.28 -0.30
N HIS A 92 8.29 10.15 -1.16
CA HIS A 92 6.98 10.76 -0.99
C HIS A 92 6.10 9.84 -0.16
N THR A 93 5.61 10.36 0.95
CA THR A 93 4.78 9.61 1.90
C THR A 93 3.41 10.25 2.08
N THR A 94 2.50 9.54 2.74
CA THR A 94 1.17 10.06 3.12
C THR A 94 1.23 11.25 4.08
N THR A 95 2.38 11.51 4.70
CA THR A 95 2.58 12.58 5.69
C THR A 95 3.54 13.67 5.21
N GLY A 96 4.17 13.50 4.05
CA GLY A 96 5.10 14.48 3.50
C GLY A 96 6.27 13.88 2.73
N LEU A 97 7.25 14.71 2.44
CA LEU A 97 8.45 14.37 1.66
C LEU A 97 9.65 14.18 2.59
N PHE A 98 10.38 13.07 2.41
CA PHE A 98 11.69 12.85 2.99
C PHE A 98 12.76 12.78 1.89
N ILE A 99 13.88 13.48 2.08
CA ILE A 99 14.99 13.49 1.11
C ILE A 99 16.18 12.77 1.71
N SER A 100 16.50 11.60 1.15
CA SER A 100 17.67 10.82 1.54
C SER A 100 18.83 11.02 0.56
N THR A 101 20.05 11.00 1.07
CA THR A 101 21.27 11.14 0.28
C THR A 101 22.09 9.84 0.30
N GLY A 102 22.96 9.66 -0.68
CA GLY A 102 23.95 8.57 -0.68
C GLY A 102 23.47 7.20 -1.15
N THR A 103 22.15 6.95 -1.24
CA THR A 103 21.61 5.66 -1.67
C THR A 103 21.14 5.72 -3.12
N ARG A 104 21.55 4.74 -3.93
CA ARG A 104 21.08 4.61 -5.32
C ARG A 104 19.71 3.94 -5.33
N LEU A 105 18.79 4.46 -6.17
CA LEU A 105 17.44 3.91 -6.33
C LEU A 105 17.41 2.41 -6.67
N SER A 106 18.41 1.91 -7.44
CA SER A 106 18.52 0.50 -7.78
C SER A 106 18.83 -0.39 -6.58
N VAL A 107 19.72 0.05 -5.70
CA VAL A 107 20.08 -0.68 -4.47
C VAL A 107 18.91 -0.65 -3.47
N PHE A 108 18.27 0.51 -3.38
CA PHE A 108 17.12 0.67 -2.48
C PHE A 108 15.92 -0.18 -2.92
N ALA A 109 15.73 -0.36 -4.23
CA ALA A 109 14.65 -1.20 -4.77
C ALA A 109 14.68 -2.64 -4.24
N ASP A 110 15.87 -3.18 -3.98
CA ASP A 110 16.06 -4.56 -3.51
C ASP A 110 15.68 -4.73 -2.03
N SER A 111 15.63 -3.64 -1.27
CA SER A 111 15.22 -3.62 0.15
C SER A 111 13.73 -3.35 0.36
N LEU A 112 13.02 -3.02 -0.71
CA LEU A 112 11.59 -2.69 -0.63
C LEU A 112 10.72 -3.96 -0.69
N PRO A 113 9.59 -3.94 0.01
CA PRO A 113 8.57 -4.98 -0.10
C PRO A 113 8.11 -5.28 -1.52
N SER A 114 7.57 -6.48 -1.73
CA SER A 114 7.19 -6.97 -3.06
C SER A 114 6.09 -6.15 -3.75
N TYR A 115 5.34 -5.34 -3.04
CA TYR A 115 4.33 -4.44 -3.61
C TYR A 115 4.90 -3.10 -4.09
N PHE A 116 6.22 -2.87 -4.01
CA PHE A 116 6.87 -1.76 -4.69
C PHE A 116 7.33 -2.17 -6.08
N ALA A 117 6.94 -1.45 -7.10
CA ALA A 117 7.34 -1.73 -8.48
C ALA A 117 8.13 -0.58 -9.10
N ARG A 118 9.24 -0.91 -9.74
CA ARG A 118 9.97 0.07 -10.53
C ARG A 118 9.24 0.32 -11.84
N CYS A 119 8.72 1.53 -12.04
CA CYS A 119 7.99 1.91 -13.25
C CYS A 119 8.84 2.77 -14.20
N HIS A 120 9.95 3.37 -13.73
CA HIS A 120 10.82 4.22 -14.54
C HIS A 120 12.26 4.14 -14.04
N LYS A 121 13.23 4.63 -14.86
CA LYS A 121 14.63 4.72 -14.41
C LYS A 121 14.80 5.53 -13.12
N SER A 122 13.90 6.47 -12.87
CA SER A 122 13.91 7.39 -11.73
C SER A 122 12.74 7.22 -10.77
N PHE A 123 11.84 6.24 -10.97
CA PHE A 123 10.67 6.08 -10.11
C PHE A 123 10.43 4.63 -9.70
N ILE A 124 10.07 4.48 -8.42
CA ILE A 124 9.48 3.27 -7.83
C ILE A 124 8.14 3.68 -7.22
N VAL A 125 7.10 2.89 -7.44
CA VAL A 125 5.74 3.16 -6.99
C VAL A 125 5.27 2.06 -6.07
N ASN A 126 4.56 2.41 -5.01
CA ASN A 126 3.82 1.48 -4.19
C ASN A 126 2.50 1.11 -4.90
N LEU A 127 2.36 -0.16 -5.27
CA LEU A 127 1.23 -0.66 -6.04
C LEU A 127 -0.10 -0.59 -5.27
N HIS A 128 -0.06 -0.54 -3.93
CA HIS A 128 -1.25 -0.38 -3.09
C HIS A 128 -1.89 1.00 -3.22
N HIS A 129 -1.12 2.01 -3.64
CA HIS A 129 -1.58 3.38 -3.84
C HIS A 129 -1.83 3.73 -5.31
N VAL A 130 -1.71 2.77 -6.23
CA VAL A 130 -2.01 3.00 -7.65
C VAL A 130 -3.53 3.02 -7.85
N ASP A 131 -4.03 4.14 -8.34
CA ASP A 131 -5.43 4.30 -8.74
C ASP A 131 -5.62 3.87 -10.20
N THR A 132 -4.88 4.49 -11.13
CA THR A 132 -5.06 4.24 -12.56
C THR A 132 -3.71 4.06 -13.26
N TYR A 133 -3.64 3.13 -14.21
CA TYR A 133 -2.54 3.01 -15.16
C TYR A 133 -3.04 3.16 -16.58
N ASP A 134 -2.78 4.31 -17.20
CA ASP A 134 -3.04 4.56 -18.61
C ASP A 134 -1.86 4.07 -19.46
N LYS A 135 -2.11 3.00 -20.23
CA LYS A 135 -1.11 2.40 -21.11
C LYS A 135 -0.86 3.22 -22.38
N VAL A 136 -1.82 4.07 -22.78
CA VAL A 136 -1.72 4.88 -24.00
C VAL A 136 -0.75 6.04 -23.76
N THR A 137 -0.94 6.74 -22.66
CA THR A 137 -0.05 7.85 -22.25
C THR A 137 1.19 7.36 -21.50
N ALA A 138 1.22 6.07 -21.11
CA ALA A 138 2.26 5.47 -20.28
C ALA A 138 2.45 6.21 -18.95
N MET A 139 1.34 6.55 -18.29
CA MET A 139 1.31 7.27 -17.03
C MET A 139 0.53 6.48 -15.98
N VAL A 140 0.97 6.57 -14.73
CA VAL A 140 0.25 6.01 -13.58
C VAL A 140 -0.14 7.13 -12.64
N SER A 141 -1.38 7.11 -12.15
CA SER A 141 -1.88 7.98 -11.09
C SER A 141 -1.94 7.26 -9.76
N LEU A 142 -1.79 8.02 -8.69
CA LEU A 142 -1.91 7.52 -7.33
C LEU A 142 -3.20 8.03 -6.70
N ASP A 143 -3.76 7.25 -5.77
CA ASP A 143 -4.88 7.65 -4.93
C ASP A 143 -4.41 8.66 -3.86
N THR A 144 -4.15 9.87 -4.31
CA THR A 144 -3.71 11.00 -3.48
C THR A 144 -4.46 12.27 -3.87
N PRO A 145 -4.69 13.20 -2.93
CA PRO A 145 -5.39 14.47 -3.21
C PRO A 145 -4.74 15.30 -4.32
N ASP A 146 -3.43 15.18 -4.50
CA ASP A 146 -2.65 16.00 -5.43
C ASP A 146 -2.55 15.40 -6.85
N TYR A 147 -3.28 14.34 -7.16
CA TYR A 147 -3.34 13.68 -8.49
C TYR A 147 -1.99 13.64 -9.21
N GLN A 148 -1.00 13.01 -8.60
CA GLN A 148 0.31 12.97 -9.20
C GLN A 148 0.42 11.90 -10.29
N TRP A 149 0.75 12.33 -11.51
CA TRP A 149 1.04 11.45 -12.63
C TRP A 149 2.53 11.09 -12.68
N ILE A 150 2.82 9.80 -12.69
CA ILE A 150 4.18 9.26 -12.72
C ILE A 150 4.41 8.55 -14.05
N PRO A 151 5.49 8.85 -14.78
CA PRO A 151 5.75 8.21 -16.07
C PRO A 151 6.18 6.76 -15.92
N VAL A 152 5.68 5.89 -16.81
CA VAL A 152 6.11 4.50 -16.95
C VAL A 152 7.02 4.38 -18.16
N GLY A 153 8.28 4.09 -17.92
CA GLY A 153 9.27 3.94 -18.99
C GLY A 153 9.04 2.67 -19.81
N ARG A 154 9.28 2.73 -21.13
CA ARG A 154 9.06 1.59 -22.06
C ARG A 154 9.69 0.27 -21.57
N LYS A 155 10.90 0.33 -21.03
CA LYS A 155 11.61 -0.84 -20.47
C LYS A 155 10.87 -1.51 -19.31
N TYR A 156 10.08 -0.74 -18.57
CA TYR A 156 9.42 -1.19 -17.33
C TYR A 156 7.94 -1.53 -17.54
N ALA A 157 7.33 -1.06 -18.62
CA ALA A 157 5.89 -1.09 -18.84
C ALA A 157 5.26 -2.49 -18.76
N THR A 158 5.93 -3.50 -19.36
CA THR A 158 5.43 -4.88 -19.37
C THR A 158 5.43 -5.47 -17.97
N GLU A 159 6.56 -5.41 -17.27
CA GLU A 159 6.70 -5.93 -15.92
C GLU A 159 5.82 -5.20 -14.93
N PHE A 160 5.81 -3.86 -14.99
CA PHE A 160 4.94 -3.03 -14.15
C PHE A 160 3.45 -3.41 -14.31
N GLY A 161 2.98 -3.56 -15.56
CA GLY A 161 1.62 -3.98 -15.84
C GLY A 161 1.27 -5.37 -15.32
N HIS A 162 2.22 -6.32 -15.37
CA HIS A 162 2.03 -7.66 -14.79
C HIS A 162 1.95 -7.61 -13.26
N ARG A 163 2.84 -6.88 -12.61
CA ARG A 163 2.88 -6.74 -11.15
C ARG A 163 1.65 -6.01 -10.61
N LEU A 164 1.19 -4.97 -11.30
CA LEU A 164 -0.02 -4.25 -10.94
C LEU A 164 -1.27 -5.16 -11.01
N LYS A 165 -1.39 -5.99 -12.07
CA LYS A 165 -2.48 -6.96 -12.16
C LYS A 165 -2.42 -8.00 -11.04
N ALA A 166 -1.23 -8.52 -10.72
CA ALA A 166 -1.06 -9.49 -9.64
C ALA A 166 -1.41 -8.90 -8.27
N SER A 167 -1.03 -7.66 -8.02
CA SER A 167 -1.39 -6.91 -6.80
C SER A 167 -2.91 -6.73 -6.68
N THR A 168 -3.59 -6.36 -7.77
CA THR A 168 -5.06 -6.21 -7.80
C THR A 168 -5.78 -7.53 -7.60
N THR A 169 -5.22 -8.65 -8.09
CA THR A 169 -5.79 -9.99 -7.90
C THR A 169 -5.63 -10.47 -6.46
N ALA A 170 -4.50 -10.18 -5.83
CA ALA A 170 -4.28 -10.49 -4.41
C ALA A 170 -5.26 -9.73 -3.52
N HIS A 171 -5.57 -8.48 -3.83
CA HIS A 171 -6.60 -7.72 -3.11
C HIS A 171 -8.02 -8.28 -3.33
N LYS A 172 -8.35 -8.75 -4.56
CA LYS A 172 -9.67 -9.35 -4.85
C LYS A 172 -9.87 -10.72 -4.21
N HIS A 173 -8.83 -11.53 -4.05
CA HIS A 173 -8.93 -12.82 -3.36
C HIS A 173 -9.09 -12.67 -1.84
N VAL A 174 -8.63 -11.56 -1.27
CA VAL A 174 -8.92 -11.20 0.13
C VAL A 174 -10.37 -10.68 0.28
N GLU A 175 -10.97 -10.18 -0.80
CA GLU A 175 -12.38 -9.75 -0.82
C GLU A 175 -13.38 -10.90 -1.08
N GLN A 176 -12.95 -12.07 -1.55
CA GLN A 176 -13.81 -13.20 -1.91
C GLN A 176 -13.63 -14.45 -1.02
N ALA A 177 -12.71 -14.42 -0.06
CA ALA A 177 -12.51 -15.43 0.96
C ALA A 177 -13.00 -14.93 2.32
#